data_4c5224c4a29aa040cb4eaa9a149d87a6
#
_entry.id   4c5224c4a29aa040cb4eaa9a149d87a6
#
_cell.length_a   1.000
_cell.length_b   1.000
_cell.length_c   1.000
_cell.angle_alpha   90.00
_cell.angle_beta   90.00
_cell.angle_gamma   90.00
#
_symmetry.space_group_name_H-M   'P 1'
#
loop_
_entity.id
_entity.type
_entity.pdbx_description
1 polymer ?
#
loop_
_entity_poly.entity_id
_entity_poly.type
_entity_poly.pdbx_seq_one_letter_code
_entity_poly.pdbx_strand_id
1 'polypeptide(L)'
;MKKEKQKDREDRQICIVFATALLACALLTGCGAAKEDNLSQGIALVEQMDYEGALTCFEAAALNKEDMRQVYRGQGLAYMGMTDYENAAASFEKALGQSSPRPDAMDYDINYYLATAYYRNGQVDKAIHVYQAITDLKPGEKTAWYLKGTMELEQGSTDAAKADFDKAVEAAPNDYDIRIDIFCSCSKYGQDDLGKSYLENVLDGDRKRISDFDLGRISYYLGDYEQARTSLEKAQENGGAEAASLLGQTYEALGDYNYAASVYNTYLQNETPDASLYNQLGLCKLKGGDYEAALAAFQAGLEVEGNTATQSLMFNE
;
A
#
# COMPACT_ATOMS: atom_id res chain seq x y z
N MET A 1 -43.61 -16.80 -33.94
CA MET A 1 -44.02 -17.89 -33.00
C MET A 1 -42.86 -18.65 -32.34
N LYS A 2 -41.81 -19.17 -33.04
CA LYS A 2 -40.72 -19.88 -32.36
C LYS A 2 -39.75 -18.95 -31.61
N LYS A 3 -39.46 -17.76 -32.09
CA LYS A 3 -38.58 -16.77 -31.45
C LYS A 3 -39.20 -16.09 -30.22
N GLU A 4 -40.54 -15.91 -30.24
CA GLU A 4 -41.24 -15.32 -29.07
C GLU A 4 -41.29 -16.31 -27.87
N LYS A 5 -41.49 -17.60 -28.15
CA LYS A 5 -41.48 -18.63 -27.09
C LYS A 5 -40.10 -18.86 -26.48
N GLN A 6 -39.01 -18.53 -27.18
CA GLN A 6 -37.66 -18.63 -26.68
C GLN A 6 -37.32 -17.42 -25.79
N LYS A 7 -37.74 -16.23 -26.16
CA LYS A 7 -37.58 -15.01 -25.36
C LYS A 7 -38.36 -15.09 -24.04
N ASP A 8 -39.63 -15.56 -24.09
CA ASP A 8 -40.44 -15.82 -22.89
C ASP A 8 -39.84 -16.87 -21.93
N ARG A 9 -39.03 -17.81 -22.45
CA ARG A 9 -38.33 -18.80 -21.64
C ARG A 9 -37.07 -18.23 -20.97
N GLU A 10 -36.33 -17.37 -21.66
CA GLU A 10 -35.15 -16.67 -21.14
C GLU A 10 -35.56 -15.63 -20.10
N ASP A 11 -36.59 -14.84 -20.34
CA ASP A 11 -37.13 -13.88 -19.36
C ASP A 11 -37.71 -14.55 -18.12
N ARG A 12 -38.30 -15.77 -18.24
CA ARG A 12 -38.74 -16.56 -17.07
C ARG A 12 -37.55 -17.19 -16.31
N GLN A 13 -36.48 -17.57 -16.99
CA GLN A 13 -35.26 -18.06 -16.31
C GLN A 13 -34.53 -16.93 -15.57
N ILE A 14 -34.47 -15.74 -16.14
CA ILE A 14 -33.89 -14.56 -15.45
C ILE A 14 -34.74 -14.18 -14.24
N CYS A 15 -36.08 -14.19 -14.34
CA CYS A 15 -36.95 -13.93 -13.17
C CYS A 15 -36.85 -15.04 -12.09
N ILE A 16 -36.59 -16.29 -12.46
CA ILE A 16 -36.41 -17.38 -11.48
C ILE A 16 -35.07 -17.28 -10.79
N VAL A 17 -34.00 -16.85 -11.48
CA VAL A 17 -32.68 -16.63 -10.88
C VAL A 17 -32.69 -15.44 -9.93
N PHE A 18 -33.39 -14.35 -10.26
CA PHE A 18 -33.58 -13.22 -9.34
C PHE A 18 -34.50 -13.55 -8.15
N ALA A 19 -35.54 -14.38 -8.36
CA ALA A 19 -36.43 -14.81 -7.28
C ALA A 19 -35.75 -15.82 -6.34
N THR A 20 -34.83 -16.64 -6.81
CA THR A 20 -34.07 -17.58 -5.95
C THR A 20 -32.97 -16.88 -5.15
N ALA A 21 -32.34 -15.82 -5.67
CA ALA A 21 -31.38 -15.01 -4.91
C ALA A 21 -32.08 -14.21 -3.79
N LEU A 22 -33.30 -13.70 -4.02
CA LEU A 22 -34.13 -13.06 -2.99
C LEU A 22 -34.74 -14.05 -1.98
N LEU A 23 -34.94 -15.33 -2.35
CA LEU A 23 -35.50 -16.34 -1.44
C LEU A 23 -34.43 -17.01 -0.57
N ALA A 24 -33.15 -16.96 -0.96
CA ALA A 24 -32.05 -17.49 -0.14
C ALA A 24 -31.80 -16.63 1.11
N CYS A 25 -32.10 -15.33 1.05
CA CYS A 25 -32.07 -14.45 2.24
C CYS A 25 -33.29 -14.61 3.17
N ALA A 26 -34.35 -15.32 2.77
CA ALA A 26 -35.60 -15.40 3.53
C ALA A 26 -35.79 -16.73 4.30
N LEU A 27 -34.86 -17.69 4.24
CA LEU A 27 -35.03 -19.01 4.87
C LEU A 27 -34.17 -19.29 6.10
N LEU A 28 -33.60 -18.25 6.74
CA LEU A 28 -32.96 -18.37 8.05
C LEU A 28 -33.74 -17.70 9.18
N THR A 29 -35.08 -17.68 9.12
CA THR A 29 -35.91 -17.28 10.25
C THR A 29 -36.30 -18.51 11.08
N GLY A 30 -35.43 -18.85 12.01
CA GLY A 30 -35.69 -19.86 13.01
C GLY A 30 -34.97 -19.57 14.32
N CYS A 31 -35.69 -19.00 15.30
CA CYS A 31 -35.41 -18.89 16.73
C CYS A 31 -34.30 -17.95 17.20
N GLY A 32 -34.72 -16.83 17.74
CA GLY A 32 -33.91 -15.90 18.55
C GLY A 32 -33.19 -14.91 17.64
N ALA A 33 -33.88 -13.83 17.27
CA ALA A 33 -33.32 -12.73 16.49
C ALA A 33 -32.09 -12.13 17.20
N ALA A 34 -30.92 -12.70 16.95
CA ALA A 34 -29.72 -11.90 16.95
C ALA A 34 -29.96 -10.84 15.88
N LYS A 35 -30.01 -9.58 16.28
CA LYS A 35 -30.09 -8.44 15.36
C LYS A 35 -28.98 -8.66 14.34
N GLU A 36 -29.33 -8.89 13.07
CA GLU A 36 -28.32 -9.07 12.04
C GLU A 36 -27.43 -7.82 12.07
N ASP A 37 -26.17 -8.02 12.37
CA ASP A 37 -25.18 -6.95 12.39
C ASP A 37 -24.70 -6.75 10.93
N ASN A 38 -25.52 -6.01 10.17
CA ASN A 38 -25.22 -5.72 8.76
C ASN A 38 -23.94 -4.91 8.61
N LEU A 39 -23.59 -4.11 9.60
CA LEU A 39 -22.35 -3.35 9.61
C LEU A 39 -21.14 -4.29 9.63
N SER A 40 -21.08 -5.24 10.56
CA SER A 40 -19.99 -6.21 10.64
C SER A 40 -19.92 -7.09 9.39
N GLN A 41 -21.06 -7.48 8.83
CA GLN A 41 -21.13 -8.24 7.59
C GLN A 41 -20.58 -7.42 6.42
N GLY A 42 -20.95 -6.14 6.29
CA GLY A 42 -20.43 -5.24 5.27
C GLY A 42 -18.91 -5.06 5.38
N ILE A 43 -18.37 -4.91 6.59
CA ILE A 43 -16.92 -4.82 6.84
C ILE A 43 -16.22 -6.11 6.36
N ALA A 44 -16.73 -7.28 6.72
CA ALA A 44 -16.16 -8.55 6.29
C ALA A 44 -16.16 -8.74 4.76
N LEU A 45 -17.19 -8.24 4.07
CA LEU A 45 -17.26 -8.28 2.61
C LEU A 45 -16.26 -7.31 1.96
N VAL A 46 -15.98 -6.16 2.55
CA VAL A 46 -14.88 -5.28 2.09
C VAL A 46 -13.54 -6.00 2.17
N GLU A 47 -13.26 -6.72 3.27
CA GLU A 47 -12.03 -7.52 3.42
C GLU A 47 -11.94 -8.66 2.39
N GLN A 48 -13.07 -9.21 1.96
CA GLN A 48 -13.17 -10.21 0.90
C GLN A 48 -13.19 -9.62 -0.52
N MET A 49 -13.09 -8.30 -0.65
CA MET A 49 -13.18 -7.56 -1.90
C MET A 49 -14.54 -7.68 -2.63
N ASP A 50 -15.59 -8.14 -1.94
CA ASP A 50 -16.97 -8.08 -2.43
C ASP A 50 -17.59 -6.73 -2.10
N TYR A 51 -17.21 -5.72 -2.86
CA TYR A 51 -17.60 -4.34 -2.60
C TYR A 51 -19.08 -4.07 -2.87
N GLU A 52 -19.69 -4.72 -3.86
CA GLU A 52 -21.13 -4.58 -4.15
C GLU A 52 -21.98 -5.21 -3.04
N GLY A 53 -21.59 -6.40 -2.58
CA GLY A 53 -22.19 -7.06 -1.43
C GLY A 53 -22.05 -6.20 -0.16
N ALA A 54 -20.87 -5.62 0.06
CA ALA A 54 -20.62 -4.73 1.19
C ALA A 54 -21.52 -3.50 1.18
N LEU A 55 -21.68 -2.83 0.03
CA LEU A 55 -22.58 -1.68 -0.10
C LEU A 55 -24.03 -2.03 0.25
N THR A 56 -24.50 -3.20 -0.22
CA THR A 56 -25.85 -3.70 0.12
C THR A 56 -26.02 -3.89 1.63
N CYS A 57 -25.02 -4.45 2.30
CA CYS A 57 -25.03 -4.60 3.77
C CYS A 57 -24.99 -3.23 4.49
N PHE A 58 -24.17 -2.29 4.01
CA PHE A 58 -24.13 -0.94 4.60
C PHE A 58 -25.43 -0.16 4.40
N GLU A 59 -26.16 -0.36 3.29
CA GLU A 59 -27.49 0.20 3.09
C GLU A 59 -28.49 -0.37 4.11
N ALA A 60 -28.46 -1.68 4.35
CA ALA A 60 -29.29 -2.33 5.36
C ALA A 60 -28.93 -1.84 6.77
N ALA A 61 -27.65 -1.71 7.10
CA ALA A 61 -27.18 -1.15 8.36
C ALA A 61 -27.66 0.28 8.57
N ALA A 62 -27.64 1.11 7.51
CA ALA A 62 -28.16 2.48 7.56
C ALA A 62 -29.67 2.52 7.84
N LEU A 63 -30.45 1.64 7.20
CA LEU A 63 -31.91 1.52 7.46
C LEU A 63 -32.20 1.10 8.90
N ASN A 64 -31.36 0.23 9.47
CA ASN A 64 -31.44 -0.22 10.85
C ASN A 64 -30.90 0.80 11.86
N LYS A 65 -30.42 1.95 11.40
CA LYS A 65 -29.80 3.01 12.22
C LYS A 65 -28.64 2.46 13.08
N GLU A 66 -27.84 1.59 12.51
CA GLU A 66 -26.59 1.16 13.12
C GLU A 66 -25.59 2.34 13.20
N ASP A 67 -24.35 2.11 13.60
CA ASP A 67 -23.40 3.21 13.71
C ASP A 67 -23.16 3.89 12.34
N MET A 68 -23.83 5.01 12.11
CA MET A 68 -23.82 5.73 10.84
C MET A 68 -22.44 6.20 10.44
N ARG A 69 -21.56 6.50 11.40
CA ARG A 69 -20.18 6.90 11.12
C ARG A 69 -19.39 5.74 10.52
N GLN A 70 -19.51 4.56 11.13
CA GLN A 70 -18.89 3.35 10.62
C GLN A 70 -19.52 2.89 9.29
N VAL A 71 -20.85 3.01 9.15
CA VAL A 71 -21.54 2.72 7.88
C VAL A 71 -20.97 3.56 6.74
N TYR A 72 -20.89 4.88 6.90
CA TYR A 72 -20.34 5.76 5.86
C TYR A 72 -18.84 5.52 5.63
N ARG A 73 -18.06 5.24 6.68
CA ARG A 73 -16.65 4.83 6.52
C ARG A 73 -16.55 3.55 5.69
N GLY A 74 -17.35 2.54 5.96
CA GLY A 74 -17.41 1.28 5.23
C GLY A 74 -17.79 1.47 3.77
N GLN A 75 -18.83 2.29 3.50
CA GLN A 75 -19.20 2.67 2.13
C GLN A 75 -18.04 3.35 1.39
N GLY A 76 -17.34 4.29 2.04
CA GLY A 76 -16.16 4.94 1.49
C GLY A 76 -15.07 3.93 1.10
N LEU A 77 -14.79 2.95 1.97
CA LEU A 77 -13.81 1.90 1.68
C LEU A 77 -14.25 0.99 0.51
N ALA A 78 -15.53 0.62 0.43
CA ALA A 78 -16.06 -0.15 -0.68
C ALA A 78 -15.94 0.62 -2.01
N TYR A 79 -16.28 1.89 -2.04
CA TYR A 79 -16.11 2.75 -3.22
C TYR A 79 -14.62 2.94 -3.60
N MET A 80 -13.72 3.03 -2.62
CA MET A 80 -12.26 3.02 -2.88
C MET A 80 -11.83 1.74 -3.61
N GLY A 81 -12.30 0.58 -3.15
CA GLY A 81 -12.02 -0.70 -3.78
C GLY A 81 -12.59 -0.81 -5.21
N MET A 82 -13.72 -0.18 -5.47
CA MET A 82 -14.31 -0.06 -6.82
C MET A 82 -13.68 1.05 -7.67
N THR A 83 -12.69 1.77 -7.18
CA THR A 83 -12.07 2.94 -7.83
C THR A 83 -13.04 4.10 -8.11
N ASP A 84 -14.18 4.12 -7.43
CA ASP A 84 -15.14 5.22 -7.46
C ASP A 84 -14.79 6.26 -6.40
N TYR A 85 -13.76 7.04 -6.70
CA TYR A 85 -13.15 7.97 -5.74
C TYR A 85 -14.05 9.16 -5.41
N GLU A 86 -14.99 9.51 -6.28
CA GLU A 86 -15.97 10.58 -6.04
C GLU A 86 -16.96 10.16 -4.94
N ASN A 87 -17.58 8.98 -5.06
CA ASN A 87 -18.49 8.45 -4.06
C ASN A 87 -17.75 8.04 -2.78
N ALA A 88 -16.48 7.59 -2.87
CA ALA A 88 -15.64 7.35 -1.72
C ALA A 88 -15.46 8.63 -0.89
N ALA A 89 -15.02 9.73 -1.51
CA ALA A 89 -14.85 11.02 -0.84
C ALA A 89 -16.15 11.51 -0.20
N ALA A 90 -17.26 11.45 -0.94
CA ALA A 90 -18.58 11.86 -0.43
C ALA A 90 -19.01 11.01 0.80
N SER A 91 -18.67 9.73 0.82
CA SER A 91 -18.97 8.84 1.95
C SER A 91 -18.11 9.16 3.17
N PHE A 92 -16.80 9.41 2.98
CA PHE A 92 -15.91 9.81 4.06
C PHE A 92 -16.30 11.18 4.65
N GLU A 93 -16.71 12.15 3.82
CA GLU A 93 -17.26 13.43 4.30
C GLU A 93 -18.49 13.24 5.18
N LYS A 94 -19.41 12.34 4.75
CA LYS A 94 -20.60 11.99 5.56
C LYS A 94 -20.20 11.33 6.89
N ALA A 95 -19.18 10.46 6.88
CA ALA A 95 -18.68 9.83 8.10
C ALA A 95 -18.10 10.86 9.07
N LEU A 96 -17.30 11.81 8.59
CA LEU A 96 -16.77 12.93 9.39
C LEU A 96 -17.88 13.85 9.88
N GLY A 97 -18.98 14.00 9.12
CA GLY A 97 -20.18 14.72 9.57
C GLY A 97 -20.90 14.09 10.76
N GLN A 98 -20.61 12.82 11.09
CA GLN A 98 -21.11 12.13 12.29
C GLN A 98 -20.14 12.21 13.48
N SER A 99 -18.99 12.84 13.31
CA SER A 99 -17.93 12.91 14.33
C SER A 99 -18.32 13.87 15.46
N SER A 100 -17.77 13.60 16.63
CA SER A 100 -17.88 14.52 17.76
C SER A 100 -17.00 15.75 17.54
N PRO A 101 -17.24 16.88 18.23
CA PRO A 101 -16.39 18.07 18.12
C PRO A 101 -14.92 17.84 18.50
N ARG A 102 -14.63 16.76 19.25
CA ARG A 102 -13.26 16.35 19.58
C ARG A 102 -12.89 15.17 18.72
N PRO A 103 -11.93 15.32 17.80
CA PRO A 103 -11.47 14.24 16.92
C PRO A 103 -10.93 13.04 17.71
N ASP A 104 -11.27 11.85 17.26
CA ASP A 104 -10.75 10.59 17.77
C ASP A 104 -9.87 9.86 16.73
N ALA A 105 -9.40 8.65 17.03
CA ALA A 105 -8.55 7.88 16.13
C ALA A 105 -9.23 7.56 14.79
N MET A 106 -10.55 7.33 14.79
CA MET A 106 -11.32 7.04 13.58
C MET A 106 -11.42 8.29 12.68
N ASP A 107 -11.49 9.50 13.23
CA ASP A 107 -11.51 10.73 12.43
C ASP A 107 -10.20 10.91 11.65
N TYR A 108 -9.07 10.61 12.29
CA TYR A 108 -7.77 10.64 11.57
C TYR A 108 -7.71 9.59 10.47
N ASP A 109 -8.13 8.36 10.74
CA ASP A 109 -8.21 7.28 9.76
C ASP A 109 -9.09 7.68 8.56
N ILE A 110 -10.30 8.19 8.82
CA ILE A 110 -11.21 8.66 7.76
C ILE A 110 -10.59 9.83 6.95
N ASN A 111 -9.91 10.76 7.61
CA ASN A 111 -9.25 11.87 6.91
C ASN A 111 -8.11 11.39 5.98
N TYR A 112 -7.33 10.38 6.37
CA TYR A 112 -6.33 9.78 5.49
C TYR A 112 -6.97 9.14 4.24
N TYR A 113 -8.06 8.40 4.40
CA TYR A 113 -8.80 7.84 3.26
C TYR A 113 -9.45 8.93 2.41
N LEU A 114 -10.00 9.98 3.02
CA LEU A 114 -10.58 11.12 2.31
C LEU A 114 -9.53 11.85 1.46
N ALA A 115 -8.36 12.11 2.03
CA ALA A 115 -7.24 12.72 1.29
C ALA A 115 -6.81 11.83 0.12
N THR A 116 -6.73 10.52 0.33
CA THR A 116 -6.40 9.56 -0.73
C THR A 116 -7.48 9.55 -1.82
N ALA A 117 -8.77 9.55 -1.45
CA ALA A 117 -9.88 9.61 -2.42
C ALA A 117 -9.84 10.90 -3.24
N TYR A 118 -9.62 12.06 -2.61
CA TYR A 118 -9.46 13.32 -3.34
C TYR A 118 -8.26 13.29 -4.30
N TYR A 119 -7.11 12.79 -3.83
CA TYR A 119 -5.91 12.67 -4.64
C TYR A 119 -6.15 11.79 -5.88
N ARG A 120 -6.69 10.59 -5.67
CA ARG A 120 -7.01 9.65 -6.76
C ARG A 120 -8.07 10.18 -7.73
N ASN A 121 -8.95 11.06 -7.26
CA ASN A 121 -9.95 11.76 -8.07
C ASN A 121 -9.40 13.04 -8.76
N GLY A 122 -8.09 13.29 -8.70
CA GLY A 122 -7.44 14.46 -9.30
C GLY A 122 -7.69 15.78 -8.55
N GLN A 123 -8.26 15.73 -7.34
CA GLN A 123 -8.56 16.92 -6.52
C GLN A 123 -7.41 17.16 -5.52
N VAL A 124 -6.19 17.34 -6.05
CA VAL A 124 -4.95 17.41 -5.25
C VAL A 124 -5.01 18.52 -4.20
N ASP A 125 -5.55 19.69 -4.55
CA ASP A 125 -5.69 20.80 -3.59
C ASP A 125 -6.53 20.43 -2.36
N LYS A 126 -7.62 19.68 -2.57
CA LYS A 126 -8.44 19.21 -1.44
C LYS A 126 -7.69 18.21 -0.57
N ALA A 127 -6.92 17.31 -1.18
CA ALA A 127 -6.10 16.36 -0.43
C ALA A 127 -5.05 17.10 0.44
N ILE A 128 -4.37 18.11 -0.12
CA ILE A 128 -3.45 18.98 0.62
C ILE A 128 -4.16 19.66 1.80
N HIS A 129 -5.36 20.21 1.59
CA HIS A 129 -6.15 20.82 2.67
C HIS A 129 -6.52 19.84 3.79
N VAL A 130 -6.82 18.57 3.46
CA VAL A 130 -7.10 17.56 4.48
C VAL A 130 -5.85 17.25 5.29
N TYR A 131 -4.68 17.08 4.63
CA TYR A 131 -3.42 16.87 5.35
C TYR A 131 -3.03 18.10 6.20
N GLN A 132 -3.26 19.32 5.71
CA GLN A 132 -3.05 20.54 6.50
C GLN A 132 -3.92 20.49 7.78
N ALA A 133 -5.19 20.13 7.69
CA ALA A 133 -6.04 20.02 8.87
C ALA A 133 -5.55 18.94 9.87
N ILE A 134 -5.01 17.81 9.37
CA ILE A 134 -4.38 16.80 10.23
C ILE A 134 -3.16 17.38 10.95
N THR A 135 -2.28 18.08 10.23
CA THR A 135 -1.03 18.62 10.78
C THR A 135 -1.28 19.79 11.75
N ASP A 136 -2.33 20.58 11.53
CA ASP A 136 -2.76 21.64 12.46
C ASP A 136 -3.23 21.05 13.81
N LEU A 137 -3.94 19.92 13.78
CA LEU A 137 -4.42 19.21 14.97
C LEU A 137 -3.33 18.37 15.65
N LYS A 138 -2.44 17.78 14.85
CA LYS A 138 -1.33 16.93 15.29
C LYS A 138 -0.02 17.33 14.61
N PRO A 139 0.67 18.37 15.10
CA PRO A 139 1.94 18.82 14.50
C PRO A 139 3.05 17.75 14.47
N GLY A 140 2.97 16.73 15.33
CA GLY A 140 3.89 15.61 15.36
C GLY A 140 3.55 14.44 14.38
N GLU A 141 2.54 14.60 13.52
CA GLU A 141 2.14 13.56 12.59
C GLU A 141 3.02 13.57 11.32
N LYS A 142 4.18 12.92 11.41
CA LYS A 142 5.19 12.89 10.34
C LYS A 142 4.64 12.49 8.97
N THR A 143 3.75 11.48 8.95
CA THR A 143 3.18 10.93 7.72
C THR A 143 2.31 11.95 6.99
N ALA A 144 1.52 12.74 7.72
CA ALA A 144 0.69 13.78 7.11
C ALA A 144 1.54 14.91 6.50
N TRP A 145 2.62 15.32 7.18
CA TRP A 145 3.59 16.28 6.64
C TRP A 145 4.24 15.73 5.36
N TYR A 146 4.73 14.50 5.39
CA TYR A 146 5.36 13.85 4.24
C TYR A 146 4.41 13.76 3.04
N LEU A 147 3.18 13.26 3.23
CA LEU A 147 2.21 13.11 2.15
C LEU A 147 1.78 14.46 1.57
N LYS A 148 1.61 15.47 2.41
CA LYS A 148 1.34 16.84 1.96
C LYS A 148 2.49 17.35 1.08
N GLY A 149 3.73 17.28 1.56
CA GLY A 149 4.91 17.70 0.82
C GLY A 149 5.08 16.96 -0.51
N THR A 150 4.77 15.65 -0.56
CA THR A 150 4.79 14.87 -1.81
C THR A 150 3.78 15.40 -2.83
N MET A 151 2.57 15.77 -2.40
CA MET A 151 1.56 16.37 -3.29
C MET A 151 1.95 17.77 -3.76
N GLU A 152 2.61 18.56 -2.91
CA GLU A 152 3.15 19.86 -3.29
C GLU A 152 4.29 19.75 -4.30
N LEU A 153 5.15 18.72 -4.20
CA LEU A 153 6.14 18.41 -5.24
C LEU A 153 5.48 18.07 -6.58
N GLU A 154 4.41 17.28 -6.55
CA GLU A 154 3.67 16.94 -7.77
C GLU A 154 3.10 18.18 -8.46
N GLN A 155 2.70 19.19 -7.68
CA GLN A 155 2.25 20.49 -8.20
C GLN A 155 3.39 21.45 -8.57
N GLY A 156 4.65 21.04 -8.41
CA GLY A 156 5.83 21.86 -8.68
C GLY A 156 6.14 22.91 -7.59
N SER A 157 5.48 22.82 -6.43
CA SER A 157 5.66 23.73 -5.28
C SER A 157 6.81 23.29 -4.38
N THR A 158 8.05 23.25 -4.91
CA THR A 158 9.22 22.66 -4.23
C THR A 158 9.52 23.31 -2.87
N ASP A 159 9.38 24.64 -2.73
CA ASP A 159 9.66 25.32 -1.46
C ASP A 159 8.65 24.95 -0.37
N ALA A 160 7.37 24.82 -0.71
CA ALA A 160 6.33 24.36 0.21
C ALA A 160 6.58 22.90 0.62
N ALA A 161 6.83 22.04 -0.36
CA ALA A 161 7.17 20.63 -0.12
C ALA A 161 8.36 20.47 0.82
N LYS A 162 9.43 21.28 0.61
CA LYS A 162 10.59 21.28 1.50
C LYS A 162 10.22 21.65 2.93
N ALA A 163 9.40 22.69 3.12
CA ALA A 163 8.97 23.10 4.44
C ALA A 163 8.19 22.00 5.17
N ASP A 164 7.36 21.25 4.45
CA ASP A 164 6.60 20.14 5.00
C ASP A 164 7.49 18.92 5.29
N PHE A 165 8.43 18.59 4.43
CA PHE A 165 9.41 17.52 4.68
C PHE A 165 10.30 17.84 5.88
N ASP A 166 10.71 19.11 6.06
CA ASP A 166 11.44 19.54 7.24
C ASP A 166 10.62 19.26 8.52
N LYS A 167 9.30 19.51 8.47
CA LYS A 167 8.39 19.20 9.58
C LYS A 167 8.22 17.69 9.81
N ALA A 168 8.14 16.89 8.75
CA ALA A 168 8.10 15.43 8.87
C ALA A 168 9.35 14.88 9.58
N VAL A 169 10.53 15.38 9.21
CA VAL A 169 11.80 15.00 9.83
C VAL A 169 11.94 15.54 11.26
N GLU A 170 11.47 16.77 11.53
CA GLU A 170 11.44 17.33 12.89
C GLU A 170 10.57 16.49 13.83
N ALA A 171 9.42 16.00 13.34
CA ALA A 171 8.52 15.15 14.10
C ALA A 171 9.11 13.75 14.42
N ALA A 172 10.02 13.24 13.60
CA ALA A 172 10.64 11.96 13.76
C ALA A 172 12.14 11.95 13.36
N PRO A 173 13.04 12.57 14.16
CA PRO A 173 14.43 12.83 13.75
C PRO A 173 15.26 11.57 13.48
N ASN A 174 14.93 10.45 14.14
CA ASN A 174 15.65 9.17 14.03
C ASN A 174 14.89 8.15 13.15
N ASP A 175 13.89 8.60 12.43
CA ASP A 175 13.15 7.78 11.47
C ASP A 175 13.82 7.90 10.11
N TYR A 176 14.60 6.89 9.76
CA TYR A 176 15.32 6.89 8.48
C TYR A 176 14.40 6.52 7.32
N ASP A 177 13.29 5.81 7.57
CA ASP A 177 12.32 5.46 6.53
C ASP A 177 11.71 6.71 5.92
N ILE A 178 11.26 7.66 6.76
CA ILE A 178 10.69 8.91 6.26
C ILE A 178 11.67 9.72 5.40
N ARG A 179 12.97 9.66 5.71
CA ARG A 179 14.00 10.35 4.92
C ARG A 179 14.24 9.69 3.57
N ILE A 180 14.21 8.35 3.53
CA ILE A 180 14.30 7.57 2.30
C ILE A 180 13.05 7.81 1.44
N ASP A 181 11.86 7.84 2.04
CA ASP A 181 10.62 8.15 1.36
C ASP A 181 10.64 9.56 0.75
N ILE A 182 11.16 10.55 1.48
CA ILE A 182 11.36 11.92 0.98
C ILE A 182 12.33 11.90 -0.21
N PHE A 183 13.47 11.21 -0.09
CA PHE A 183 14.42 11.06 -1.19
C PHE A 183 13.75 10.46 -2.43
N CYS A 184 13.02 9.35 -2.29
CA CYS A 184 12.32 8.71 -3.39
C CYS A 184 11.27 9.62 -4.04
N SER A 185 10.50 10.36 -3.21
CA SER A 185 9.52 11.34 -3.71
C SER A 185 10.20 12.49 -4.46
N CYS A 186 11.29 13.03 -3.92
CA CYS A 186 12.07 14.07 -4.59
C CYS A 186 12.64 13.60 -5.93
N SER A 187 13.22 12.41 -5.97
CA SER A 187 13.75 11.82 -7.22
C SER A 187 12.66 11.60 -8.27
N LYS A 188 11.49 11.11 -7.85
CA LYS A 188 10.33 10.92 -8.74
C LYS A 188 9.93 12.21 -9.45
N TYR A 189 10.04 13.35 -8.79
CA TYR A 189 9.67 14.66 -9.32
C TYR A 189 10.87 15.51 -9.76
N GLY A 190 12.05 14.89 -9.95
CA GLY A 190 13.26 15.55 -10.50
C GLY A 190 13.92 16.53 -9.53
N GLN A 191 13.73 16.36 -8.23
CA GLN A 191 14.31 17.17 -7.17
C GLN A 191 15.42 16.37 -6.43
N ASP A 192 16.32 15.72 -7.20
CA ASP A 192 17.33 14.80 -6.67
C ASP A 192 18.23 15.45 -5.61
N ASP A 193 18.68 16.67 -5.83
CA ASP A 193 19.56 17.38 -4.89
C ASP A 193 18.86 17.64 -3.55
N LEU A 194 17.57 18.00 -3.59
CA LEU A 194 16.76 18.16 -2.39
C LEU A 194 16.64 16.83 -1.65
N GLY A 195 16.29 15.76 -2.35
CA GLY A 195 16.17 14.42 -1.77
C GLY A 195 17.46 13.94 -1.11
N LYS A 196 18.60 14.07 -1.82
CA LYS A 196 19.93 13.71 -1.29
C LYS A 196 20.25 14.44 0.01
N SER A 197 19.91 15.72 0.10
CA SER A 197 20.21 16.52 1.30
C SER A 197 19.61 15.94 2.58
N TYR A 198 18.44 15.27 2.51
CA TYR A 198 17.81 14.61 3.67
C TYR A 198 18.56 13.37 4.12
N LEU A 199 19.25 12.67 3.21
CA LEU A 199 20.07 11.49 3.53
C LEU A 199 21.49 11.89 3.96
N GLU A 200 22.11 12.86 3.29
CA GLU A 200 23.46 13.36 3.62
C GLU A 200 23.49 13.95 5.02
N ASN A 201 22.48 14.72 5.41
CA ASN A 201 22.35 15.28 6.77
C ASN A 201 22.38 14.22 7.88
N VAL A 202 21.99 12.97 7.59
CA VAL A 202 22.11 11.85 8.54
C VAL A 202 23.57 11.46 8.72
N LEU A 203 24.34 11.42 7.62
CA LEU A 203 25.74 11.00 7.61
C LEU A 203 26.67 12.06 8.23
N ASP A 204 26.26 13.31 8.25
CA ASP A 204 26.99 14.42 8.90
C ASP A 204 26.85 14.42 10.43
N GLY A 205 25.86 13.67 10.94
CA GLY A 205 25.59 13.53 12.37
C GLY A 205 26.46 12.47 13.07
N ASP A 206 25.99 12.01 14.23
CA ASP A 206 26.68 10.93 14.99
C ASP A 206 26.41 9.57 14.36
N ARG A 207 27.25 9.17 13.40
CA ARG A 207 27.18 7.87 12.70
C ARG A 207 27.16 6.65 13.62
N LYS A 208 27.64 6.77 14.86
CA LYS A 208 27.64 5.66 15.82
C LYS A 208 26.24 5.29 16.33
N ARG A 209 25.28 6.16 16.10
CA ARG A 209 23.87 5.92 16.46
C ARG A 209 23.05 5.30 15.34
N ILE A 210 23.61 5.24 14.15
CA ILE A 210 22.96 4.66 12.99
C ILE A 210 23.25 3.17 12.98
N SER A 211 22.24 2.32 12.80
CA SER A 211 22.46 0.88 12.64
C SER A 211 23.23 0.59 11.35
N ASP A 212 23.96 -0.52 11.29
CA ASP A 212 24.63 -0.94 10.04
C ASP A 212 23.62 -1.12 8.91
N PHE A 213 22.40 -1.57 9.21
CA PHE A 213 21.33 -1.69 8.22
C PHE A 213 20.89 -0.33 7.65
N ASP A 214 20.60 0.64 8.52
CA ASP A 214 20.16 1.97 8.06
C ASP A 214 21.30 2.71 7.34
N LEU A 215 22.54 2.57 7.82
CA LEU A 215 23.69 3.12 7.13
C LEU A 215 23.84 2.53 5.72
N GLY A 216 23.64 1.22 5.60
CA GLY A 216 23.66 0.53 4.31
C GLY A 216 22.56 1.02 3.37
N ARG A 217 21.33 1.18 3.87
CA ARG A 217 20.19 1.71 3.10
C ARG A 217 20.46 3.12 2.60
N ILE A 218 20.86 4.01 3.48
CA ILE A 218 21.17 5.41 3.15
C ILE A 218 22.28 5.47 2.10
N SER A 219 23.37 4.72 2.28
CA SER A 219 24.47 4.68 1.33
C SER A 219 24.03 4.15 -0.03
N TYR A 220 23.15 3.13 -0.07
CA TYR A 220 22.59 2.60 -1.30
C TYR A 220 21.82 3.67 -2.10
N TYR A 221 20.92 4.39 -1.44
CA TYR A 221 20.12 5.44 -2.08
C TYR A 221 20.98 6.66 -2.50
N LEU A 222 22.08 6.92 -1.82
CA LEU A 222 23.06 7.94 -2.23
C LEU A 222 23.98 7.47 -3.37
N GLY A 223 23.94 6.17 -3.75
CA GLY A 223 24.78 5.58 -4.79
C GLY A 223 26.19 5.21 -4.32
N ASP A 224 26.49 5.30 -3.01
CA ASP A 224 27.74 4.80 -2.44
C ASP A 224 27.62 3.29 -2.16
N TYR A 225 27.66 2.51 -3.25
CA TYR A 225 27.43 1.06 -3.20
C TYR A 225 28.54 0.30 -2.45
N GLU A 226 29.77 0.84 -2.38
CA GLU A 226 30.83 0.23 -1.60
C GLU A 226 30.61 0.36 -0.09
N GLN A 227 30.17 1.53 0.36
CA GLN A 227 29.77 1.74 1.76
C GLN A 227 28.50 0.94 2.08
N ALA A 228 27.52 0.94 1.16
CA ALA A 228 26.28 0.16 1.30
C ALA A 228 26.59 -1.32 1.50
N ARG A 229 27.44 -1.93 0.64
CA ARG A 229 27.88 -3.30 0.77
C ARG A 229 28.49 -3.57 2.14
N THR A 230 29.49 -2.75 2.51
CA THR A 230 30.22 -2.93 3.78
C THR A 230 29.29 -2.92 5.00
N SER A 231 28.28 -2.06 4.98
CA SER A 231 27.34 -1.92 6.09
C SER A 231 26.29 -3.03 6.07
N LEU A 232 25.75 -3.38 4.88
CA LEU A 232 24.74 -4.42 4.75
C LEU A 232 25.29 -5.82 5.02
N GLU A 233 26.56 -6.10 4.68
CA GLU A 233 27.24 -7.35 5.06
C GLU A 233 27.27 -7.56 6.58
N LYS A 234 27.50 -6.50 7.36
CA LYS A 234 27.46 -6.56 8.83
C LYS A 234 26.04 -6.70 9.36
N ALA A 235 25.06 -6.10 8.67
CA ALA A 235 23.66 -6.18 9.05
C ALA A 235 23.00 -7.51 8.68
N GLN A 236 23.58 -8.32 7.80
CA GLN A 236 22.98 -9.52 7.23
C GLN A 236 22.50 -10.53 8.28
N GLU A 237 23.21 -10.67 9.39
CA GLU A 237 22.86 -11.63 10.45
C GLU A 237 21.51 -11.31 11.14
N ASN A 238 21.06 -10.05 11.09
CA ASN A 238 19.88 -9.58 11.82
C ASN A 238 18.83 -8.89 10.94
N GLY A 239 19.08 -8.70 9.65
CA GLY A 239 18.31 -7.80 8.78
C GLY A 239 17.16 -8.44 8.00
N GLY A 240 16.97 -9.76 8.08
CA GLY A 240 15.86 -10.45 7.38
C GLY A 240 15.87 -10.31 5.85
N ALA A 241 14.70 -10.49 5.24
CA ALA A 241 14.50 -10.43 3.78
C ALA A 241 14.88 -9.07 3.18
N GLU A 242 14.59 -7.98 3.86
CA GLU A 242 14.86 -6.63 3.39
C GLU A 242 16.37 -6.38 3.27
N ALA A 243 17.16 -6.77 4.27
CA ALA A 243 18.62 -6.64 4.22
C ALA A 243 19.24 -7.53 3.14
N ALA A 244 18.74 -8.76 2.97
CA ALA A 244 19.20 -9.66 1.91
C ALA A 244 18.87 -9.10 0.52
N SER A 245 17.65 -8.59 0.34
CA SER A 245 17.22 -7.96 -0.91
C SER A 245 18.13 -6.77 -1.25
N LEU A 246 18.35 -5.87 -0.32
CA LEU A 246 19.12 -4.66 -0.56
C LEU A 246 20.62 -4.94 -0.75
N LEU A 247 21.17 -5.91 0.00
CA LEU A 247 22.56 -6.36 -0.20
C LEU A 247 22.75 -6.99 -1.57
N GLY A 248 21.82 -7.83 -2.01
CA GLY A 248 21.85 -8.39 -3.36
C GLY A 248 21.78 -7.32 -4.44
N GLN A 249 20.84 -6.36 -4.31
CA GLN A 249 20.74 -5.21 -5.23
C GLN A 249 22.02 -4.36 -5.21
N THR A 250 22.67 -4.22 -4.07
CA THR A 250 23.96 -3.52 -3.95
C THR A 250 25.05 -4.23 -4.75
N TYR A 251 25.15 -5.55 -4.65
CA TYR A 251 26.06 -6.33 -5.48
C TYR A 251 25.72 -6.25 -6.98
N GLU A 252 24.43 -6.23 -7.34
CA GLU A 252 24.02 -6.01 -8.73
C GLU A 252 24.48 -4.64 -9.25
N ALA A 253 24.33 -3.59 -8.44
CA ALA A 253 24.79 -2.25 -8.81
C ALA A 253 26.31 -2.16 -8.97
N LEU A 254 27.06 -2.98 -8.23
CA LEU A 254 28.52 -3.16 -8.38
C LEU A 254 28.89 -4.07 -9.58
N GLY A 255 27.91 -4.72 -10.22
CA GLY A 255 28.13 -5.68 -11.32
C GLY A 255 28.48 -7.11 -10.88
N ASP A 256 28.42 -7.39 -9.57
CA ASP A 256 28.77 -8.67 -8.97
C ASP A 256 27.56 -9.62 -8.87
N TYR A 257 26.99 -9.99 -10.00
CA TYR A 257 25.77 -10.83 -10.08
C TYR A 257 25.90 -12.18 -9.38
N ASN A 258 27.11 -12.77 -9.32
CA ASN A 258 27.35 -14.03 -8.63
C ASN A 258 27.23 -13.87 -7.12
N TYR A 259 27.76 -12.77 -6.55
CA TYR A 259 27.59 -12.48 -5.13
C TYR A 259 26.15 -12.13 -4.79
N ALA A 260 25.48 -11.34 -5.62
CA ALA A 260 24.06 -11.06 -5.47
C ALA A 260 23.23 -12.35 -5.40
N ALA A 261 23.42 -13.25 -6.36
CA ALA A 261 22.75 -14.55 -6.39
C ALA A 261 23.07 -15.42 -5.17
N SER A 262 24.31 -15.36 -4.67
CA SER A 262 24.69 -16.08 -3.43
C SER A 262 23.97 -15.55 -2.20
N VAL A 263 23.82 -14.23 -2.06
CA VAL A 263 23.07 -13.59 -0.97
C VAL A 263 21.62 -14.06 -0.96
N TYR A 264 20.93 -13.93 -2.10
CA TYR A 264 19.54 -14.35 -2.22
C TYR A 264 19.34 -15.84 -1.94
N ASN A 265 20.20 -16.66 -2.51
CA ASN A 265 20.14 -18.12 -2.32
C ASN A 265 20.39 -18.54 -0.87
N THR A 266 21.34 -17.90 -0.19
CA THR A 266 21.64 -18.16 1.22
C THR A 266 20.45 -17.81 2.09
N TYR A 267 19.79 -16.67 1.85
CA TYR A 267 18.59 -16.29 2.59
C TYR A 267 17.45 -17.28 2.36
N LEU A 268 17.15 -17.59 1.10
CA LEU A 268 16.06 -18.51 0.70
C LEU A 268 16.25 -19.96 1.20
N GLN A 269 17.49 -20.38 1.50
CA GLN A 269 17.77 -21.70 2.08
C GLN A 269 17.55 -21.76 3.59
N ASN A 270 17.68 -20.64 4.29
CA ASN A 270 17.70 -20.61 5.75
C ASN A 270 16.44 -19.99 6.37
N GLU A 271 15.64 -19.30 5.58
CA GLU A 271 14.47 -18.53 6.03
C GLU A 271 13.18 -18.94 5.30
N THR A 272 12.08 -18.29 5.64
CA THR A 272 10.80 -18.51 4.96
C THR A 272 10.92 -18.17 3.48
N PRO A 273 10.43 -19.02 2.57
CA PRO A 273 10.44 -18.74 1.14
C PRO A 273 9.77 -17.40 0.80
N ASP A 274 10.48 -16.55 0.05
CA ASP A 274 10.01 -15.24 -0.40
C ASP A 274 10.04 -15.20 -1.93
N ALA A 275 8.87 -15.03 -2.54
CA ALA A 275 8.72 -15.04 -3.98
C ALA A 275 9.41 -13.85 -4.66
N SER A 276 9.50 -12.68 -4.00
CA SER A 276 10.24 -11.52 -4.52
C SER A 276 11.74 -11.80 -4.59
N LEU A 277 12.29 -12.46 -3.57
CA LEU A 277 13.70 -12.86 -3.57
C LEU A 277 14.01 -13.96 -4.59
N TYR A 278 13.09 -14.88 -4.86
CA TYR A 278 13.24 -15.82 -5.98
C TYR A 278 13.26 -15.10 -7.33
N ASN A 279 12.44 -14.07 -7.52
CA ASN A 279 12.48 -13.24 -8.74
C ASN A 279 13.83 -12.53 -8.87
N GLN A 280 14.34 -11.92 -7.81
CA GLN A 280 15.64 -11.25 -7.81
C GLN A 280 16.77 -12.23 -8.09
N LEU A 281 16.75 -13.42 -7.48
CA LEU A 281 17.70 -14.50 -7.76
C LEU A 281 17.66 -14.89 -9.24
N GLY A 282 16.48 -15.10 -9.81
CA GLY A 282 16.30 -15.44 -11.23
C GLY A 282 16.85 -14.36 -12.16
N LEU A 283 16.58 -13.09 -11.89
CA LEU A 283 17.11 -11.96 -12.64
C LEU A 283 18.64 -11.87 -12.57
N CYS A 284 19.23 -12.10 -11.38
CA CYS A 284 20.68 -12.14 -11.23
C CYS A 284 21.31 -13.27 -12.04
N LYS A 285 20.73 -14.48 -11.98
CA LYS A 285 21.17 -15.63 -12.75
C LYS A 285 21.07 -15.38 -14.25
N LEU A 286 19.98 -14.76 -14.70
CA LEU A 286 19.78 -14.37 -16.09
C LEU A 286 20.86 -13.37 -16.56
N LYS A 287 21.12 -12.31 -15.80
CA LYS A 287 22.17 -11.33 -16.09
C LYS A 287 23.57 -11.95 -16.05
N GLY A 288 23.79 -12.95 -15.21
CA GLY A 288 25.02 -13.72 -15.13
C GLY A 288 25.17 -14.77 -16.24
N GLY A 289 24.14 -14.95 -17.11
CA GLY A 289 24.15 -15.91 -18.21
C GLY A 289 23.84 -17.35 -17.83
N ASP A 290 23.39 -17.61 -16.60
CA ASP A 290 22.99 -18.92 -16.10
C ASP A 290 21.47 -19.11 -16.27
N TYR A 291 21.05 -19.36 -17.51
CA TYR A 291 19.63 -19.44 -17.89
C TYR A 291 18.88 -20.60 -17.22
N GLU A 292 19.57 -21.74 -17.00
CA GLU A 292 18.95 -22.91 -16.35
C GLU A 292 18.65 -22.60 -14.87
N ALA A 293 19.61 -22.02 -14.16
CA ALA A 293 19.39 -21.61 -12.78
C ALA A 293 18.38 -20.45 -12.66
N ALA A 294 18.34 -19.55 -13.63
CA ALA A 294 17.33 -18.47 -13.67
C ALA A 294 15.91 -19.07 -13.77
N LEU A 295 15.70 -20.00 -14.70
CA LEU A 295 14.41 -20.68 -14.87
C LEU A 295 13.99 -21.41 -13.59
N ALA A 296 14.94 -22.15 -12.97
CA ALA A 296 14.66 -22.85 -11.72
C ALA A 296 14.26 -21.90 -10.59
N ALA A 297 14.90 -20.73 -10.48
CA ALA A 297 14.55 -19.73 -9.47
C ALA A 297 13.15 -19.14 -9.73
N PHE A 298 12.79 -18.81 -10.97
CA PHE A 298 11.46 -18.32 -11.30
C PHE A 298 10.37 -19.37 -11.03
N GLN A 299 10.63 -20.64 -11.34
CA GLN A 299 9.71 -21.74 -11.02
C GLN A 299 9.48 -21.89 -9.51
N ALA A 300 10.55 -21.81 -8.71
CA ALA A 300 10.43 -21.84 -7.25
C ALA A 300 9.62 -20.65 -6.72
N GLY A 301 9.79 -19.46 -7.30
CA GLY A 301 8.99 -18.28 -6.96
C GLY A 301 7.50 -18.44 -7.27
N LEU A 302 7.14 -19.15 -8.34
CA LEU A 302 5.74 -19.48 -8.68
C LEU A 302 5.09 -20.45 -7.69
N GLU A 303 5.87 -21.32 -7.08
CA GLU A 303 5.37 -22.28 -6.06
C GLU A 303 5.05 -21.58 -4.73
N VAL A 304 5.59 -20.38 -4.50
CA VAL A 304 5.25 -19.55 -3.35
C VAL A 304 3.90 -18.89 -3.59
N GLU A 305 2.92 -19.19 -2.75
CA GLU A 305 1.51 -18.80 -2.91
C GLU A 305 1.35 -17.27 -3.13
N GLY A 306 0.61 -16.89 -4.20
CA GLY A 306 0.14 -15.53 -4.47
C GLY A 306 1.06 -14.64 -5.28
N ASN A 307 2.14 -15.13 -5.92
CA ASN A 307 3.05 -14.28 -6.68
C ASN A 307 2.74 -14.19 -8.18
N THR A 308 1.97 -13.17 -8.57
CA THR A 308 1.67 -12.85 -9.98
C THR A 308 2.86 -12.24 -10.74
N ALA A 309 3.81 -11.59 -10.06
CA ALA A 309 4.98 -10.98 -10.69
C ALA A 309 5.93 -12.03 -11.27
N THR A 310 6.14 -13.14 -10.57
CA THR A 310 6.96 -14.27 -11.07
C THR A 310 6.35 -14.90 -12.32
N GLN A 311 5.03 -15.05 -12.37
CA GLN A 311 4.33 -15.55 -13.55
C GLN A 311 4.59 -14.67 -14.78
N SER A 312 4.53 -13.35 -14.60
CA SER A 312 4.76 -12.39 -15.68
C SER A 312 6.17 -12.48 -16.28
N LEU A 313 7.19 -12.73 -15.45
CA LEU A 313 8.57 -12.88 -15.90
C LEU A 313 8.81 -14.16 -16.71
N MET A 314 8.12 -15.25 -16.40
CA MET A 314 8.26 -16.51 -17.12
C MET A 314 7.66 -16.49 -18.53
N PHE A 315 6.67 -15.62 -18.78
CA PHE A 315 5.98 -15.57 -20.08
C PHE A 315 6.53 -14.53 -21.05
N ASN A 316 7.52 -13.73 -20.65
CA ASN A 316 8.11 -12.67 -21.47
C ASN A 316 9.48 -13.03 -22.09
N GLU A 317 9.93 -14.29 -21.97
CA GLU A 317 11.09 -14.89 -22.64
C GLU A 317 10.66 -15.78 -23.82
#